data_88cfec90890821864c9e84a3a93c8c2a
#
_entry.id   88cfec90890821864c9e84a3a93c8c2a
#
_cell.length_a   1.000
_cell.length_b   1.000
_cell.length_c   1.000
_cell.angle_alpha   90.00
_cell.angle_beta   90.00
_cell.angle_gamma   90.00
#
_symmetry.space_group_name_H-M   'P 1'
#
loop_
_entity.id
_entity.type
_entity.pdbx_description
1 polymer ?
#
loop_
_entity_poly.entity_id
_entity_poly.type
_entity_poly.pdbx_seq_one_letter_code
_entity_poly.pdbx_strand_id
1 'polypeptide(L)' 'MASGKVKWFDNKKGFGFIAQDTGQDVFVHHTSIMGGGFKTLNEGEDVTFEVITSDKGLKAQNVERAQAQA' A
#
# COMPACT_ATOMS: atom_id res chain seq x y z
N MET A 1 12.74 2.21 -3.58
CA MET A 1 11.49 1.68 -3.02
C MET A 1 11.21 2.27 -1.67
N ALA A 2 9.97 2.59 -1.43
CA ALA A 2 9.56 3.09 -0.14
C ALA A 2 8.97 1.96 0.68
N SER A 3 8.90 2.15 1.98
CA SER A 3 8.29 1.17 2.86
C SER A 3 7.43 1.88 3.89
N GLY A 4 6.50 1.15 4.44
CA GLY A 4 5.61 1.70 5.45
C GLY A 4 4.68 0.63 5.98
N LYS A 5 3.70 1.08 6.73
CA LYS A 5 2.68 0.19 7.29
C LYS A 5 1.32 0.61 6.79
N VAL A 6 0.47 -0.39 6.55
CA VAL A 6 -0.89 -0.10 6.11
C VAL A 6 -1.64 0.58 7.25
N LYS A 7 -2.12 1.78 6.98
CA LYS A 7 -2.88 2.54 7.95
C LYS A 7 -4.30 1.98 8.05
N TRP A 8 -4.92 1.76 6.91
CA TRP A 8 -6.18 1.07 6.81
C TRP A 8 -6.42 0.71 5.35
N PHE A 9 -7.26 -0.28 5.12
CA PHE A 9 -7.61 -0.69 3.77
C PHE A 9 -9.03 -1.20 3.77
N ASP A 10 -9.83 -0.70 2.82
CA ASP A 10 -11.22 -1.11 2.69
C ASP A 10 -11.34 -2.13 1.57
N ASN A 11 -11.55 -3.38 1.95
CA ASN A 11 -11.60 -4.47 0.98
C ASN A 11 -12.78 -4.35 0.04
N LYS A 12 -13.86 -3.74 0.49
CA LYS A 12 -15.04 -3.60 -0.34
C LYS A 12 -14.86 -2.53 -1.40
N LYS A 13 -14.24 -1.43 -1.03
CA LYS A 13 -14.02 -0.34 -1.97
C LYS A 13 -12.73 -0.53 -2.76
N GLY A 14 -11.81 -1.33 -2.23
CA GLY A 14 -10.59 -1.65 -2.94
C GLY A 14 -9.51 -0.58 -2.85
N PHE A 15 -9.48 0.21 -1.78
CA PHE A 15 -8.43 1.20 -1.61
C PHE A 15 -8.19 1.46 -0.13
N GLY A 16 -7.09 2.14 0.14
CA GLY A 16 -6.74 2.49 1.50
C GLY A 16 -5.54 3.43 1.51
N PHE A 17 -4.89 3.50 2.66
CA PHE A 17 -3.73 4.36 2.84
C PHE A 17 -2.63 3.61 3.55
N ILE A 18 -1.39 3.94 3.17
CA ILE A 18 -0.19 3.41 3.78
C ILE A 18 0.53 4.58 4.46
N ALA A 19 0.91 4.38 5.72
CA ALA A 19 1.69 5.37 6.44
C ALA A 19 3.16 5.10 6.19
N GLN A 20 3.83 6.04 5.53
CA GLN A 20 5.25 5.89 5.25
C GLN A 20 6.07 6.11 6.51
N ASP A 21 7.28 5.56 6.49
CA ASP A 21 8.22 5.79 7.58
C ASP A 21 8.54 7.27 7.75
N THR A 22 8.43 8.03 6.66
CA THR A 22 8.64 9.48 6.71
C THR A 22 7.47 10.23 7.30
N GLY A 23 6.35 9.56 7.51
CA GLY A 23 5.20 10.18 8.12
C GLY A 23 4.11 10.65 7.16
N GLN A 24 4.33 10.54 5.88
CA GLN A 24 3.33 10.94 4.90
C GLN A 24 2.47 9.76 4.49
N ASP A 25 1.16 9.98 4.42
CA ASP A 25 0.25 8.94 3.98
C ASP A 25 0.27 8.84 2.45
N VAL A 26 0.17 7.62 1.96
CA VAL A 26 0.19 7.34 0.53
C VAL A 26 -1.08 6.56 0.19
N PHE A 27 -1.78 7.01 -0.82
CA PHE A 27 -2.98 6.32 -1.29
C PHE A 27 -2.59 5.02 -2.01
N VAL A 28 -3.34 3.96 -1.77
CA VAL A 28 -3.12 2.69 -2.44
C VAL A 28 -4.44 2.14 -2.95
N HIS A 29 -4.44 1.65 -4.18
CA HIS A 29 -5.61 1.02 -4.79
C HIS A 29 -5.32 -0.46 -4.99
N HIS A 30 -6.36 -1.30 -4.96
CA HIS A 30 -6.15 -2.74 -5.07
C HIS A 30 -5.42 -3.14 -6.36
N THR A 31 -5.59 -2.36 -7.42
CA THR A 31 -4.91 -2.66 -8.68
C THR A 31 -3.42 -2.42 -8.60
N SER A 32 -2.97 -1.71 -7.57
CA SER A 32 -1.54 -1.45 -7.38
C SER A 32 -0.86 -2.49 -6.50
N ILE A 33 -1.60 -3.44 -5.98
CA ILE A 33 -1.05 -4.47 -5.11
C ILE A 33 -0.56 -5.63 -5.98
N MET A 34 0.70 -6.00 -5.77
CA MET A 34 1.32 -7.08 -6.51
C MET A 34 1.00 -8.42 -5.87
N GLY A 35 1.12 -9.47 -6.65
CA GLY A 35 0.93 -10.81 -6.16
C GLY A 35 -0.35 -11.41 -6.67
N GLY A 36 -0.44 -12.73 -6.59
CA GLY A 36 -1.63 -13.44 -7.01
C GLY A 36 -2.62 -13.55 -5.88
N GLY A 37 -3.85 -13.88 -6.22
CA GLY A 37 -4.86 -14.11 -5.21
C GLY A 37 -5.48 -12.82 -4.71
N PHE A 38 -5.61 -12.72 -3.41
CA PHE A 38 -6.29 -11.58 -2.82
C PHE A 38 -5.45 -10.33 -2.91
N LYS A 39 -6.05 -9.28 -3.41
CA LYS A 39 -5.40 -7.98 -3.51
C LYS A 39 -5.91 -7.10 -2.38
N THR A 40 -5.62 -7.52 -1.18
CA THR A 40 -6.04 -6.81 0.02
C THR A 40 -4.87 -6.65 0.95
N LEU A 41 -4.98 -5.68 1.84
CA LEU A 41 -3.95 -5.41 2.83
C LEU A 41 -4.60 -5.37 4.20
N ASN A 42 -3.84 -5.75 5.21
CA ASN A 42 -4.31 -5.71 6.58
C ASN A 42 -3.74 -4.51 7.30
N GLU A 43 -4.53 -3.94 8.17
CA GLU A 43 -4.10 -2.80 8.96
C GLU A 43 -2.85 -3.16 9.76
N GLY A 44 -1.85 -2.29 9.70
CA GLY A 44 -0.59 -2.52 10.41
C GLY A 44 0.40 -3.40 9.70
N GLU A 45 0.04 -3.90 8.52
CA GLU A 45 0.93 -4.79 7.77
C GLU A 45 2.06 -4.00 7.14
N ASP A 46 3.26 -4.56 7.18
CA ASP A 46 4.43 -3.94 6.55
C ASP A 46 4.41 -4.18 5.05
N VAL A 47 4.63 -3.13 4.29
CA VAL A 47 4.62 -3.22 2.83
C VAL A 47 5.74 -2.39 2.25
N THR A 48 6.16 -2.77 1.05
CA THR A 48 7.08 -1.96 0.24
C THR A 48 6.36 -1.57 -1.02
N PHE A 49 6.72 -0.42 -1.56
CA PHE A 49 6.00 0.12 -2.71
C PHE A 49 6.82 1.21 -3.36
N GLU A 50 6.36 1.65 -4.52
CA GLU A 50 6.91 2.82 -5.19
C GLU A 50 5.94 3.98 -5.03
N VAL A 51 6.48 5.15 -4.75
CA VAL A 51 5.67 6.35 -4.57
C VAL A 51 5.67 7.14 -5.85
N ILE A 52 4.48 7.46 -6.33
CA ILE A 52 4.34 8.34 -7.49
C ILE A 52 3.50 9.54 -7.06
N THR A 53 3.79 10.67 -7.66
CA THR A 53 3.03 11.88 -7.39
C THR A 53 1.88 11.97 -8.38
N SER A 54 0.70 12.22 -7.85
CA SER A 54 -0.49 12.40 -8.70
C SER A 54 -1.14 13.72 -8.36
N ASP A 55 -2.17 14.07 -9.13
CA ASP A 55 -2.89 15.33 -8.92
C ASP A 55 -3.50 15.40 -7.53
N LYS A 56 -3.79 14.26 -6.94
CA LYS A 56 -4.44 14.20 -5.63
C LYS A 56 -3.45 13.92 -4.50
N GLY A 57 -2.16 13.88 -4.80
CA GLY A 57 -1.14 13.64 -3.81
C GLY A 57 -0.34 12.40 -4.10
N LEU A 58 0.24 11.82 -3.07
CA LEU A 58 1.11 10.64 -3.24
C LEU A 58 0.29 9.38 -3.40
N LYS A 59 0.76 8.51 -4.26
CA LYS A 59 0.09 7.27 -4.60
C LYS A 59 1.10 6.14 -4.61
N ALA A 60 0.72 4.99 -4.06
CA ALA A 60 1.59 3.82 -4.06
C ALA A 60 1.37 2.99 -5.31
N GLN A 61 2.44 2.39 -5.80
CA GLN A 61 2.40 1.53 -6.96
C GLN A 61 3.31 0.34 -6.70
N ASN A 62 2.98 -0.79 -7.30
CA ASN A 62 3.76 -2.03 -7.14
C ASN A 62 3.91 -2.40 -5.67
N VAL A 63 2.79 -2.39 -4.96
CA VAL A 63 2.79 -2.64 -3.52
C VAL A 63 2.98 -4.13 -3.28
N GLU A 64 3.93 -4.46 -2.40
CA GLU A 64 4.19 -5.84 -2.02
C GLU A 64 4.26 -5.93 -0.51
N ARG A 65 3.85 -7.05 0.03
CA ARG A 65 4.00 -7.30 1.45
C ARG A 65 5.47 -7.53 1.76
N ALA A 66 5.97 -6.76 2.70
CA ALA A 66 7.37 -6.89 3.09
C ALA A 66 7.65 -8.22 3.77
N GLN A 67 6.64 -8.79 4.41
CA GLN A 67 6.76 -10.09 5.05
C GLN A 67 6.26 -11.15 4.14
N ALA A 68 6.95 -11.35 3.14
CA ALA A 68 6.55 -12.42 2.29
C ALA A 68 6.86 -13.70 2.94
N GLN A 69 6.91 -14.12 3.66
CA GLN A 69 7.26 -15.11 4.02
C GLN A 69 7.07 -16.10 4.27
N ALA A 70 7.09 -16.31 4.27
CA ALA A 70 7.08 -17.47 4.27
C ALA A 70 7.12 -18.43 4.64
#